data_ba3544b1cfee71d2e3a3e1aa9ac8db6d
#
_entry.id   ba3544b1cfee71d2e3a3e1aa9ac8db6d
#
_cell.length_a   1.000
_cell.length_b   1.000
_cell.length_c   1.000
_cell.angle_alpha   90.00
_cell.angle_beta   90.00
_cell.angle_gamma   90.00
#
_symmetry.space_group_name_H-M   'P 1'
#
loop_
_entity.id
_entity.type
_entity.pdbx_description
1 polymer ?
#
loop_
_entity_poly.entity_id
_entity_poly.type
_entity_poly.pdbx_seq_one_letter_code
_entity_poly.pdbx_strand_id
1 'polypeptide(L)'
;MTAGCTLTDVFVCHCSVRLCWNGAFFVRGWLTIRRTFRAFCTEQGKTTLLAQWDLERNLPLTPDDVTFGSHKRVWRTCPSGHSWQAMVYTRSEGTGRPYCMGRKVTPKQGGLVKQFPLLAAEWDVEKNTPLTPQDVTTGSHKLIWWRCPKGHSWRAAVYSRTTLGTGCPVCTGRQALAGENDLATLYPAIAAQWDEEKNGALHPSNVTAGSNRRVWWRCEKGHSYRAVIAQRVQRGDGCPYCANRKVLPGFNDLATAAPLVAKQWHETLNGALTPEMVTAGSQKKAWWQCSYGHVWKAAIYSRAGVQQCGCPVCAGKTKRTK
;
A
#
# COMPACT_ATOMS: atom_id res chain seq x y z
N MET A 1 47.02 -40.86 -28.89
CA MET A 1 46.71 -40.01 -27.76
C MET A 1 45.45 -39.21 -28.13
N THR A 2 44.38 -39.64 -27.56
CA THR A 2 43.03 -39.14 -27.82
C THR A 2 42.78 -37.89 -26.97
N ALA A 3 42.53 -36.74 -27.60
CA ALA A 3 42.08 -35.54 -26.93
C ALA A 3 40.56 -35.43 -27.03
N GLY A 4 39.90 -35.48 -25.88
CA GLY A 4 38.46 -35.35 -25.75
C GLY A 4 37.97 -33.94 -26.07
N CYS A 5 36.92 -33.86 -26.86
CA CYS A 5 36.23 -32.63 -27.20
C CYS A 5 35.04 -32.47 -26.27
N THR A 6 35.06 -31.49 -25.37
CA THR A 6 33.95 -31.12 -24.53
C THR A 6 33.00 -30.20 -25.35
N LEU A 7 31.71 -30.57 -25.43
CA LEU A 7 30.65 -29.85 -26.08
C LEU A 7 30.25 -28.61 -25.28
N THR A 8 30.59 -27.42 -25.78
CA THR A 8 29.95 -26.16 -25.37
C THR A 8 29.48 -25.46 -26.63
N ASP A 9 28.22 -25.25 -26.67
CA ASP A 9 27.24 -24.41 -27.42
C ASP A 9 27.58 -23.62 -28.70
N VAL A 10 28.72 -23.82 -29.36
CA VAL A 10 28.99 -23.22 -30.68
C VAL A 10 29.73 -24.23 -31.54
N PHE A 11 29.05 -24.85 -32.48
CA PHE A 11 29.74 -25.65 -33.52
C PHE A 11 30.43 -24.71 -34.53
N VAL A 12 31.71 -24.55 -34.39
CA VAL A 12 32.58 -23.97 -35.40
C VAL A 12 33.21 -25.11 -36.16
N CYS A 13 32.73 -25.34 -37.38
CA CYS A 13 33.36 -26.27 -38.31
C CYS A 13 34.55 -25.57 -39.02
N HIS A 14 35.77 -25.92 -38.66
CA HIS A 14 36.98 -25.54 -39.41
C HIS A 14 37.13 -26.45 -40.61
N CYS A 15 36.82 -26.00 -41.80
CA CYS A 15 37.24 -26.64 -43.05
C CYS A 15 38.53 -25.97 -43.53
N SER A 16 39.68 -26.58 -43.27
CA SER A 16 40.96 -26.15 -43.87
C SER A 16 41.16 -26.90 -45.18
N VAL A 17 40.85 -26.26 -46.29
CA VAL A 17 41.33 -26.71 -47.61
C VAL A 17 42.50 -25.81 -48.02
N ARG A 18 43.71 -26.36 -47.93
CA ARG A 18 44.91 -25.78 -48.56
C ARG A 18 44.89 -26.13 -50.05
N LEU A 19 44.68 -25.17 -50.90
CA LEU A 19 45.11 -25.22 -52.30
C LEU A 19 45.91 -23.95 -52.57
N CYS A 20 47.23 -24.14 -52.72
CA CYS A 20 48.10 -23.13 -53.32
C CYS A 20 47.85 -23.06 -54.82
N TRP A 21 47.59 -21.87 -55.37
CA TRP A 21 48.26 -21.25 -56.50
C TRP A 21 47.59 -19.94 -56.93
N ASN A 22 48.45 -18.92 -57.08
CA ASN A 22 48.17 -17.62 -57.75
C ASN A 22 47.18 -16.62 -57.11
N GLY A 23 47.71 -15.78 -56.24
CA GLY A 23 47.42 -14.34 -56.29
C GLY A 23 45.97 -13.87 -56.01
N ALA A 24 45.22 -14.47 -55.11
CA ALA A 24 43.92 -13.96 -54.74
C ALA A 24 43.81 -13.72 -53.21
N PHE A 25 43.39 -12.54 -52.83
CA PHE A 25 43.12 -12.17 -51.44
C PHE A 25 42.02 -13.05 -50.83
N PHE A 26 42.35 -13.82 -49.79
CA PHE A 26 41.38 -14.59 -49.03
C PHE A 26 40.66 -13.69 -48.01
N VAL A 27 39.38 -13.41 -48.29
CA VAL A 27 38.46 -12.90 -47.27
C VAL A 27 38.00 -14.07 -46.43
N ARG A 28 38.39 -14.08 -45.15
CA ARG A 28 37.88 -15.06 -44.17
C ARG A 28 36.40 -14.83 -43.93
N GLY A 29 35.53 -15.55 -44.64
CA GLY A 29 34.10 -15.62 -44.37
C GLY A 29 33.80 -16.63 -43.27
N TRP A 30 33.43 -16.19 -42.10
CA TRP A 30 32.87 -17.05 -41.04
C TRP A 30 31.44 -17.40 -41.46
N LEU A 31 31.17 -18.60 -41.93
CA LEU A 31 29.80 -19.11 -42.09
C LEU A 31 29.28 -19.56 -40.72
N THR A 32 28.68 -18.67 -39.97
CA THR A 32 27.85 -19.02 -38.84
C THR A 32 26.56 -19.66 -39.33
N ILE A 33 26.45 -20.98 -39.24
CA ILE A 33 25.19 -21.70 -39.49
C ILE A 33 24.24 -21.30 -38.36
N ARG A 34 23.27 -20.42 -38.67
CA ARG A 34 22.25 -20.01 -37.71
C ARG A 34 21.32 -21.18 -37.45
N ARG A 35 21.30 -21.68 -36.20
CA ARG A 35 20.45 -22.80 -35.75
C ARG A 35 18.99 -22.47 -36.01
N THR A 36 18.28 -23.28 -36.80
CA THR A 36 16.86 -23.10 -37.07
C THR A 36 16.00 -23.40 -35.84
N PHE A 37 14.77 -22.91 -35.84
CA PHE A 37 13.83 -23.19 -34.75
C PHE A 37 13.50 -24.68 -34.63
N ARG A 38 13.40 -25.42 -35.80
CA ARG A 38 13.24 -26.87 -35.79
C ARG A 38 14.41 -27.57 -35.15
N ALA A 39 15.64 -27.29 -35.58
CA ALA A 39 16.84 -27.86 -35.02
C ALA A 39 16.95 -27.66 -33.50
N PHE A 40 16.71 -26.41 -33.07
CA PHE A 40 16.67 -26.08 -31.64
C PHE A 40 15.64 -26.94 -30.88
N CYS A 41 14.39 -27.02 -31.35
CA CYS A 41 13.33 -27.78 -30.67
C CYS A 41 13.67 -29.29 -30.60
N THR A 42 14.24 -29.86 -31.66
CA THR A 42 14.61 -31.29 -31.72
C THR A 42 15.74 -31.58 -30.75
N GLU A 43 16.82 -30.80 -30.77
CA GLU A 43 17.99 -31.01 -29.91
C GLU A 43 17.69 -30.79 -28.42
N GLN A 44 16.78 -29.85 -28.10
CA GLN A 44 16.37 -29.58 -26.72
C GLN A 44 15.18 -30.41 -26.24
N GLY A 45 14.73 -31.40 -27.02
CA GLY A 45 13.58 -32.23 -26.70
C GLY A 45 12.25 -31.45 -26.61
N LYS A 46 12.19 -30.22 -27.16
CA LYS A 46 11.00 -29.34 -27.12
C LYS A 46 10.02 -29.66 -28.24
N THR A 47 9.72 -30.93 -28.47
CA THR A 47 8.83 -31.41 -29.56
C THR A 47 7.42 -30.82 -29.44
N THR A 48 6.90 -30.68 -28.22
CA THR A 48 5.60 -30.06 -27.98
C THR A 48 5.56 -28.58 -28.40
N LEU A 49 6.68 -27.86 -28.35
CA LEU A 49 6.79 -26.49 -28.80
C LEU A 49 6.78 -26.40 -30.33
N LEU A 50 7.42 -27.38 -31.00
CA LEU A 50 7.42 -27.49 -32.44
C LEU A 50 6.01 -27.86 -32.95
N ALA A 51 5.32 -28.82 -32.32
CA ALA A 51 3.97 -29.24 -32.65
C ALA A 51 2.91 -28.12 -32.53
N GLN A 52 3.21 -27.04 -31.83
CA GLN A 52 2.34 -25.87 -31.74
C GLN A 52 2.47 -24.90 -32.91
N TRP A 53 3.36 -25.15 -33.84
CA TRP A 53 3.49 -24.33 -35.07
C TRP A 53 2.29 -24.56 -35.95
N ASP A 54 1.52 -23.51 -36.26
CA ASP A 54 0.38 -23.59 -37.16
C ASP A 54 0.88 -23.46 -38.60
N LEU A 55 1.03 -24.63 -39.26
CA LEU A 55 1.62 -24.69 -40.58
C LEU A 55 0.78 -23.91 -41.66
N GLU A 56 -0.54 -24.02 -41.57
CA GLU A 56 -1.43 -23.41 -42.55
C GLU A 56 -1.40 -21.88 -42.48
N ARG A 57 -1.51 -21.34 -41.27
CA ARG A 57 -1.57 -19.88 -41.05
C ARG A 57 -0.22 -19.18 -41.17
N ASN A 58 0.87 -19.93 -41.12
CA ASN A 58 2.21 -19.36 -41.25
C ASN A 58 2.79 -19.48 -42.65
N LEU A 59 2.15 -20.21 -43.58
CA LEU A 59 2.66 -20.33 -44.96
C LEU A 59 2.97 -18.98 -45.62
N PRO A 60 4.09 -18.87 -46.37
CA PRO A 60 5.07 -19.92 -46.67
C PRO A 60 6.16 -20.14 -45.58
N LEU A 61 6.06 -19.50 -44.43
CA LEU A 61 7.05 -19.56 -43.37
C LEU A 61 6.99 -20.87 -42.58
N THR A 62 8.07 -21.61 -42.52
CA THR A 62 8.20 -22.87 -41.81
C THR A 62 9.15 -22.76 -40.59
N PRO A 63 9.17 -23.75 -39.70
CA PRO A 63 10.12 -23.76 -38.58
C PRO A 63 11.61 -23.83 -39.01
N ASP A 64 11.89 -24.15 -40.24
CA ASP A 64 13.23 -24.21 -40.82
C ASP A 64 13.71 -22.85 -41.33
N ASP A 65 12.77 -21.94 -41.61
CA ASP A 65 13.04 -20.60 -42.14
C ASP A 65 13.34 -19.55 -41.07
N VAL A 66 13.22 -19.92 -39.81
CA VAL A 66 13.43 -19.02 -38.66
C VAL A 66 14.39 -19.59 -37.66
N THR A 67 15.17 -18.74 -37.02
CA THR A 67 16.02 -19.12 -35.88
C THR A 67 15.22 -19.11 -34.58
N PHE A 68 15.66 -19.87 -33.56
CA PHE A 68 15.02 -19.89 -32.23
C PHE A 68 15.01 -18.52 -31.54
N GLY A 69 15.97 -17.63 -31.85
CA GLY A 69 16.02 -16.24 -31.35
C GLY A 69 15.26 -15.23 -32.21
N SER A 70 14.45 -15.67 -33.18
CA SER A 70 13.75 -14.77 -34.09
C SER A 70 12.64 -13.99 -33.42
N HIS A 71 12.57 -12.68 -33.65
CA HIS A 71 11.49 -11.80 -33.23
C HIS A 71 10.25 -11.83 -34.13
N LYS A 72 10.26 -12.66 -35.22
CA LYS A 72 9.07 -12.85 -36.06
C LYS A 72 7.91 -13.39 -35.23
N ARG A 73 6.71 -12.81 -35.42
CA ARG A 73 5.46 -13.31 -34.85
C ARG A 73 4.89 -14.39 -35.75
N VAL A 74 4.59 -15.54 -35.16
CA VAL A 74 4.03 -16.69 -35.87
C VAL A 74 2.76 -17.18 -35.17
N TRP A 75 1.86 -17.77 -35.94
CA TRP A 75 0.68 -18.42 -35.40
C TRP A 75 1.05 -19.76 -34.76
N ARG A 76 0.42 -19.99 -33.65
CA ARG A 76 0.57 -21.24 -32.90
C ARG A 76 -0.78 -21.76 -32.47
N THR A 77 -0.94 -23.09 -32.46
CA THR A 77 -2.14 -23.78 -32.02
C THR A 77 -1.77 -24.78 -30.94
N CYS A 78 -2.46 -24.77 -29.79
CA CYS A 78 -2.22 -25.74 -28.73
C CYS A 78 -3.12 -26.99 -28.89
N PRO A 79 -2.84 -28.10 -28.20
CA PRO A 79 -3.67 -29.32 -28.25
C PRO A 79 -5.14 -29.08 -27.86
N SER A 80 -5.41 -28.03 -27.07
CA SER A 80 -6.79 -27.62 -26.70
C SER A 80 -7.48 -26.76 -27.78
N GLY A 81 -6.90 -26.59 -28.97
CA GLY A 81 -7.48 -25.86 -30.09
C GLY A 81 -7.39 -24.33 -30.00
N HIS A 82 -6.69 -23.77 -29.00
CA HIS A 82 -6.48 -22.33 -28.92
C HIS A 82 -5.38 -21.87 -29.89
N SER A 83 -5.68 -20.87 -30.72
CA SER A 83 -4.72 -20.28 -31.63
C SER A 83 -4.34 -18.86 -31.20
N TRP A 84 -3.04 -18.51 -31.32
CA TRP A 84 -2.51 -17.18 -30.99
C TRP A 84 -1.24 -16.86 -31.77
N GLN A 85 -0.88 -15.60 -31.81
CA GLN A 85 0.41 -15.15 -32.33
C GLN A 85 1.41 -14.93 -31.20
N ALA A 86 2.63 -15.40 -31.37
CA ALA A 86 3.74 -15.16 -30.46
C ALA A 86 5.06 -15.05 -31.24
N MET A 87 6.01 -14.29 -30.70
CA MET A 87 7.37 -14.27 -31.22
C MET A 87 8.03 -15.64 -31.02
N VAL A 88 8.85 -16.08 -31.98
CA VAL A 88 9.57 -17.36 -31.87
C VAL A 88 10.47 -17.34 -30.64
N TYR A 89 11.26 -16.27 -30.45
CA TYR A 89 12.13 -16.06 -29.29
C TYR A 89 11.43 -16.26 -27.96
N THR A 90 10.32 -15.54 -27.71
CA THR A 90 9.62 -15.62 -26.40
C THR A 90 9.11 -17.02 -26.07
N ARG A 91 8.77 -17.80 -27.09
CA ARG A 91 8.36 -19.20 -26.92
C ARG A 91 9.55 -20.12 -26.69
N SER A 92 10.67 -19.85 -27.32
CA SER A 92 11.93 -20.59 -27.12
C SER A 92 12.43 -20.44 -25.68
N GLU A 93 12.26 -19.25 -25.08
CA GLU A 93 12.60 -18.91 -23.68
C GLU A 93 11.59 -19.45 -22.65
N GLY A 94 10.58 -20.21 -23.07
CA GLY A 94 9.66 -20.88 -22.15
C GLY A 94 8.40 -20.09 -21.81
N THR A 95 8.09 -18.94 -22.45
CA THR A 95 6.83 -18.25 -22.23
C THR A 95 5.64 -19.17 -22.52
N GLY A 96 4.74 -19.34 -21.55
CA GLY A 96 3.62 -20.28 -21.60
C GLY A 96 2.54 -19.93 -22.64
N ARG A 97 1.57 -20.82 -22.78
CA ARG A 97 0.39 -20.67 -23.67
C ARG A 97 -0.61 -19.69 -23.05
N PRO A 98 -0.91 -18.53 -23.70
CA PRO A 98 -1.66 -17.45 -23.06
C PRO A 98 -3.06 -17.84 -22.59
N TYR A 99 -3.75 -18.67 -23.35
CA TYR A 99 -5.10 -19.13 -23.03
C TYR A 99 -5.11 -20.22 -21.96
N CYS A 100 -4.27 -21.25 -22.10
CA CYS A 100 -4.20 -22.34 -21.14
C CYS A 100 -3.69 -21.90 -19.76
N MET A 101 -2.89 -20.83 -19.70
CA MET A 101 -2.38 -20.24 -18.47
C MET A 101 -3.27 -19.11 -17.93
N GLY A 102 -4.47 -18.91 -18.46
CA GLY A 102 -5.41 -17.89 -17.99
C GLY A 102 -4.97 -16.43 -18.24
N ARG A 103 -3.95 -16.19 -19.10
CA ARG A 103 -3.53 -14.83 -19.46
C ARG A 103 -4.44 -14.16 -20.48
N LYS A 104 -5.16 -14.95 -21.27
CA LYS A 104 -6.18 -14.51 -22.21
C LYS A 104 -7.41 -15.40 -22.07
N VAL A 105 -8.59 -14.85 -22.35
CA VAL A 105 -9.88 -15.54 -22.32
C VAL A 105 -10.30 -15.89 -23.74
N THR A 106 -10.88 -17.08 -23.91
CA THR A 106 -11.66 -17.42 -25.11
C THR A 106 -13.15 -17.28 -24.81
N PRO A 107 -14.00 -17.04 -25.82
CA PRO A 107 -15.46 -17.00 -25.62
C PRO A 107 -16.02 -18.26 -24.91
N LYS A 108 -15.44 -19.42 -25.17
CA LYS A 108 -15.83 -20.69 -24.52
C LYS A 108 -15.49 -20.77 -23.03
N GLN A 109 -14.50 -20.01 -22.55
CA GLN A 109 -14.10 -20.00 -21.14
C GLN A 109 -14.96 -19.07 -20.27
N GLY A 110 -15.71 -18.14 -20.89
CA GLY A 110 -16.70 -17.30 -20.23
C GLY A 110 -16.13 -16.25 -19.28
N GLY A 111 -14.83 -16.04 -19.24
CA GLY A 111 -14.16 -14.97 -18.48
C GLY A 111 -14.60 -14.83 -17.02
N LEU A 112 -14.74 -13.59 -16.59
CA LEU A 112 -15.20 -13.23 -15.25
C LEU A 112 -16.63 -13.70 -14.97
N VAL A 113 -17.52 -13.65 -15.96
CA VAL A 113 -18.95 -13.99 -15.81
C VAL A 113 -19.15 -15.42 -15.30
N LYS A 114 -18.38 -16.37 -15.83
CA LYS A 114 -18.55 -17.79 -15.47
C LYS A 114 -18.07 -18.10 -14.05
N GLN A 115 -16.98 -17.46 -13.61
CA GLN A 115 -16.36 -17.78 -12.34
C GLN A 115 -16.89 -16.89 -11.19
N PHE A 116 -17.28 -15.67 -11.51
CA PHE A 116 -17.74 -14.66 -10.54
C PHE A 116 -18.98 -13.92 -11.07
N PRO A 117 -20.14 -14.60 -11.21
CA PRO A 117 -21.34 -13.99 -11.81
C PRO A 117 -21.84 -12.78 -11.01
N LEU A 118 -21.81 -12.83 -9.67
CA LEU A 118 -22.22 -11.71 -8.82
C LEU A 118 -21.30 -10.50 -8.99
N LEU A 119 -20.00 -10.76 -9.15
CA LEU A 119 -19.04 -9.70 -9.38
C LEU A 119 -19.19 -9.09 -10.80
N ALA A 120 -19.51 -9.93 -11.77
CA ALA A 120 -19.79 -9.47 -13.14
C ALA A 120 -21.04 -8.58 -13.21
N ALA A 121 -22.02 -8.75 -12.32
CA ALA A 121 -23.19 -7.89 -12.21
C ALA A 121 -22.83 -6.46 -11.72
N GLU A 122 -21.69 -6.27 -11.05
CA GLU A 122 -21.18 -4.95 -10.66
C GLU A 122 -20.37 -4.27 -11.78
N TRP A 123 -20.31 -4.84 -12.97
CA TRP A 123 -19.61 -4.26 -14.12
C TRP A 123 -20.33 -3.01 -14.63
N ASP A 124 -19.64 -1.86 -14.65
CA ASP A 124 -20.19 -0.63 -15.23
C ASP A 124 -20.11 -0.69 -16.76
N VAL A 125 -21.18 -1.16 -17.40
CA VAL A 125 -21.24 -1.42 -18.85
C VAL A 125 -20.95 -0.15 -19.65
N GLU A 126 -21.53 0.98 -19.25
CA GLU A 126 -21.40 2.25 -19.96
C GLU A 126 -19.96 2.74 -20.00
N LYS A 127 -19.27 2.70 -18.84
CA LYS A 127 -17.91 3.22 -18.71
C LYS A 127 -16.83 2.27 -19.23
N ASN A 128 -17.15 0.99 -19.41
CA ASN A 128 -16.18 0.01 -19.87
C ASN A 128 -16.30 -0.32 -21.35
N THR A 129 -17.35 0.12 -22.05
CA THR A 129 -17.53 -0.15 -23.49
C THR A 129 -16.29 0.23 -24.30
N PRO A 130 -15.81 -0.62 -25.25
CA PRO A 130 -16.43 -1.86 -25.73
C PRO A 130 -16.04 -3.14 -24.93
N LEU A 131 -15.33 -3.03 -23.82
CA LEU A 131 -14.87 -4.17 -23.03
C LEU A 131 -16.01 -4.76 -22.21
N THR A 132 -16.14 -6.10 -22.23
CA THR A 132 -17.19 -6.82 -21.50
C THR A 132 -16.58 -7.75 -20.42
N PRO A 133 -17.38 -8.22 -19.44
CA PRO A 133 -16.87 -9.14 -18.40
C PRO A 133 -16.40 -10.49 -18.96
N GLN A 134 -16.84 -10.87 -20.16
CA GLN A 134 -16.37 -12.08 -20.85
C GLN A 134 -14.94 -11.94 -21.38
N ASP A 135 -14.50 -10.71 -21.66
CA ASP A 135 -13.20 -10.43 -22.30
C ASP A 135 -12.05 -10.38 -21.30
N VAL A 136 -12.33 -10.49 -20.02
CA VAL A 136 -11.31 -10.38 -18.97
C VAL A 136 -11.14 -11.66 -18.17
N THR A 137 -9.88 -11.98 -17.86
CA THR A 137 -9.55 -13.08 -16.94
C THR A 137 -9.70 -12.62 -15.49
N THR A 138 -9.97 -13.55 -14.58
CA THR A 138 -10.07 -13.27 -13.14
C THR A 138 -8.77 -12.71 -12.53
N GLY A 139 -7.62 -13.10 -13.06
CA GLY A 139 -6.31 -12.56 -12.66
C GLY A 139 -5.88 -11.29 -13.39
N SER A 140 -6.79 -10.63 -14.11
CA SER A 140 -6.44 -9.43 -14.89
C SER A 140 -6.12 -8.23 -14.01
N HIS A 141 -4.99 -7.55 -14.30
CA HIS A 141 -4.62 -6.28 -13.67
C HIS A 141 -5.23 -5.05 -14.37
N LYS A 142 -6.08 -5.25 -15.39
CA LYS A 142 -6.78 -4.14 -16.03
C LYS A 142 -7.66 -3.41 -15.01
N LEU A 143 -7.56 -2.08 -15.01
CA LEU A 143 -8.43 -1.20 -14.23
C LEU A 143 -9.77 -1.07 -14.92
N ILE A 144 -10.82 -1.54 -14.28
CA ILE A 144 -12.18 -1.60 -14.78
C ILE A 144 -13.06 -0.71 -13.90
N TRP A 145 -14.09 -0.13 -14.50
CA TRP A 145 -15.14 0.57 -13.77
C TRP A 145 -16.14 -0.45 -13.21
N TRP A 146 -16.42 -0.31 -11.93
CA TRP A 146 -17.38 -1.12 -11.18
C TRP A 146 -18.50 -0.23 -10.68
N ARG A 147 -19.73 -0.75 -10.58
CA ARG A 147 -20.90 -0.06 -10.02
C ARG A 147 -21.53 -0.97 -8.96
N CYS A 148 -21.52 -0.56 -7.69
CA CYS A 148 -22.16 -1.35 -6.64
C CYS A 148 -23.70 -1.20 -6.67
N PRO A 149 -24.46 -2.05 -5.93
CA PRO A 149 -25.92 -1.96 -5.86
C PRO A 149 -26.46 -0.62 -5.36
N LYS A 150 -25.65 0.15 -4.60
CA LYS A 150 -26.01 1.52 -4.18
C LYS A 150 -25.70 2.59 -5.23
N GLY A 151 -25.21 2.23 -6.42
CA GLY A 151 -24.93 3.16 -7.51
C GLY A 151 -23.53 3.77 -7.53
N HIS A 152 -22.69 3.54 -6.51
CA HIS A 152 -21.34 4.09 -6.51
C HIS A 152 -20.50 3.47 -7.64
N SER A 153 -19.80 4.32 -8.39
CA SER A 153 -18.97 3.92 -9.50
C SER A 153 -17.51 4.22 -9.18
N TRP A 154 -16.62 3.20 -9.32
CA TRP A 154 -15.19 3.34 -9.02
C TRP A 154 -14.34 2.48 -9.96
N ARG A 155 -13.04 2.73 -10.00
CA ARG A 155 -12.08 1.92 -10.76
C ARG A 155 -11.30 1.00 -9.83
N ALA A 156 -11.22 -0.28 -10.20
CA ALA A 156 -10.37 -1.26 -9.53
C ALA A 156 -9.89 -2.32 -10.54
N ALA A 157 -8.73 -2.93 -10.28
CA ALA A 157 -8.27 -4.06 -11.07
C ALA A 157 -9.18 -5.27 -10.85
N VAL A 158 -9.41 -6.07 -11.89
CA VAL A 158 -10.21 -7.31 -11.77
C VAL A 158 -9.62 -8.21 -10.68
N TYR A 159 -8.29 -8.42 -10.69
CA TYR A 159 -7.57 -9.18 -9.67
C TYR A 159 -7.87 -8.72 -8.24
N SER A 160 -7.95 -7.42 -7.99
CA SER A 160 -8.24 -6.88 -6.66
C SER A 160 -9.65 -7.25 -6.19
N ARG A 161 -10.58 -7.39 -7.12
CA ARG A 161 -11.96 -7.77 -6.84
C ARG A 161 -12.11 -9.28 -6.63
N THR A 162 -11.45 -10.08 -7.47
CA THR A 162 -11.58 -11.54 -7.48
C THR A 162 -10.73 -12.23 -6.41
N THR A 163 -9.48 -11.79 -6.21
CA THR A 163 -8.52 -12.45 -5.32
C THR A 163 -8.45 -11.79 -3.95
N LEU A 164 -8.46 -10.46 -3.90
CA LEU A 164 -8.36 -9.73 -2.64
C LEU A 164 -9.74 -9.39 -2.03
N GLY A 165 -10.83 -9.67 -2.73
CA GLY A 165 -12.18 -9.41 -2.26
C GLY A 165 -12.49 -7.93 -1.98
N THR A 166 -11.76 -6.99 -2.60
CA THR A 166 -11.96 -5.57 -2.32
C THR A 166 -13.32 -5.10 -2.82
N GLY A 167 -14.14 -4.53 -1.94
CA GLY A 167 -15.45 -3.97 -2.28
C GLY A 167 -15.42 -2.53 -2.72
N CYS A 168 -16.62 -1.93 -2.88
CA CYS A 168 -16.78 -0.51 -3.15
C CYS A 168 -16.09 0.34 -2.07
N PRO A 169 -15.20 1.29 -2.43
CA PRO A 169 -14.46 2.08 -1.45
C PRO A 169 -15.36 3.02 -0.63
N VAL A 170 -16.49 3.45 -1.18
CA VAL A 170 -17.48 4.27 -0.45
C VAL A 170 -18.23 3.39 0.56
N CYS A 171 -18.81 2.26 0.12
CA CYS A 171 -19.55 1.37 1.02
C CYS A 171 -18.67 0.78 2.14
N THR A 172 -17.37 0.60 1.89
CA THR A 172 -16.42 0.10 2.90
C THR A 172 -15.77 1.20 3.73
N GLY A 173 -16.17 2.47 3.56
CA GLY A 173 -15.64 3.61 4.32
C GLY A 173 -14.18 3.98 4.02
N ARG A 174 -13.61 3.47 2.93
CA ARG A 174 -12.23 3.81 2.50
C ARG A 174 -12.15 5.13 1.75
N GLN A 175 -13.26 5.55 1.12
CA GLN A 175 -13.38 6.82 0.42
C GLN A 175 -14.62 7.55 0.93
N ALA A 176 -14.47 8.84 1.23
CA ALA A 176 -15.59 9.69 1.58
C ALA A 176 -16.38 10.08 0.34
N LEU A 177 -17.69 10.07 0.48
CA LEU A 177 -18.64 10.65 -0.45
C LEU A 177 -19.50 11.65 0.36
N ALA A 178 -19.37 12.92 0.01
CA ALA A 178 -20.07 14.00 0.69
C ALA A 178 -21.60 13.78 0.66
N GLY A 179 -22.24 13.95 1.79
CA GLY A 179 -23.67 13.72 1.95
C GLY A 179 -24.08 12.26 2.18
N GLU A 180 -23.13 11.31 2.22
CA GLU A 180 -23.45 9.89 2.40
C GLU A 180 -22.69 9.22 3.54
N ASN A 181 -21.36 9.14 3.47
CA ASN A 181 -20.54 8.42 4.44
C ASN A 181 -19.39 9.27 5.02
N ASP A 182 -19.43 10.56 4.75
CA ASP A 182 -18.46 11.52 5.26
C ASP A 182 -18.68 11.86 6.74
N LEU A 183 -17.67 12.45 7.38
CA LEU A 183 -17.70 12.80 8.79
C LEU A 183 -18.76 13.87 9.10
N ALA A 184 -18.96 14.85 8.21
CA ALA A 184 -19.94 15.93 8.43
C ALA A 184 -21.36 15.37 8.47
N THR A 185 -21.67 14.44 7.58
CA THR A 185 -22.99 13.80 7.48
C THR A 185 -23.28 12.85 8.64
N LEU A 186 -22.32 11.97 8.97
CA LEU A 186 -22.53 10.92 9.97
C LEU A 186 -22.31 11.38 11.41
N TYR A 187 -21.46 12.39 11.63
CA TYR A 187 -21.07 12.86 12.97
C TYR A 187 -21.01 14.39 13.02
N PRO A 188 -22.13 15.09 12.80
CA PRO A 188 -22.16 16.56 12.70
C PRO A 188 -21.65 17.26 13.98
N ALA A 189 -21.95 16.72 15.17
CA ALA A 189 -21.46 17.28 16.43
C ALA A 189 -19.93 17.20 16.56
N ILE A 190 -19.29 16.17 16.02
CA ILE A 190 -17.82 16.06 15.98
C ILE A 190 -17.27 16.97 14.88
N ALA A 191 -17.91 17.00 13.73
CA ALA A 191 -17.52 17.86 12.60
C ALA A 191 -17.57 19.35 12.97
N ALA A 192 -18.52 19.79 13.82
CA ALA A 192 -18.60 21.16 14.32
C ALA A 192 -17.35 21.61 15.12
N GLN A 193 -16.55 20.65 15.61
CA GLN A 193 -15.29 20.94 16.31
C GLN A 193 -14.07 20.95 15.36
N TRP A 194 -14.31 20.93 14.06
CA TRP A 194 -13.24 20.99 13.06
C TRP A 194 -12.58 22.38 13.06
N ASP A 195 -11.25 22.43 13.11
CA ASP A 195 -10.53 23.71 13.03
C ASP A 195 -10.29 24.05 11.56
N GLU A 196 -11.23 24.75 10.94
CA GLU A 196 -11.19 25.11 9.51
C GLU A 196 -9.90 25.83 9.12
N GLU A 197 -9.46 26.81 9.94
CA GLU A 197 -8.27 27.59 9.65
C GLU A 197 -7.01 26.73 9.57
N LYS A 198 -6.85 25.79 10.52
CA LYS A 198 -5.63 24.97 10.62
C LYS A 198 -5.65 23.75 9.72
N ASN A 199 -6.81 23.31 9.26
CA ASN A 199 -6.95 22.20 8.32
C ASN A 199 -6.97 22.64 6.85
N GLY A 200 -7.14 23.94 6.59
CA GLY A 200 -7.12 24.51 5.24
C GLY A 200 -8.13 23.87 4.29
N ALA A 201 -7.67 23.36 3.17
CA ALA A 201 -8.54 22.76 2.14
C ALA A 201 -9.16 21.41 2.54
N LEU A 202 -8.82 20.84 3.69
CA LEU A 202 -9.40 19.58 4.15
C LEU A 202 -10.63 19.87 5.00
N HIS A 203 -11.80 19.42 4.52
CA HIS A 203 -13.09 19.60 5.19
C HIS A 203 -13.62 18.28 5.75
N PRO A 204 -14.54 18.29 6.74
CA PRO A 204 -15.18 17.09 7.27
C PRO A 204 -15.92 16.25 6.21
N SER A 205 -16.42 16.88 5.15
CA SER A 205 -17.06 16.22 4.00
C SER A 205 -16.08 15.43 3.11
N ASN A 206 -14.77 15.67 3.25
CA ASN A 206 -13.74 14.97 2.46
C ASN A 206 -13.14 13.76 3.18
N VAL A 207 -13.59 13.44 4.38
CA VAL A 207 -13.02 12.38 5.21
C VAL A 207 -14.10 11.46 5.77
N THR A 208 -13.78 10.19 5.96
CA THR A 208 -14.67 9.23 6.63
C THR A 208 -14.41 9.20 8.15
N ALA A 209 -15.39 8.76 8.91
CA ALA A 209 -15.30 8.59 10.36
C ALA A 209 -14.19 7.60 10.80
N GLY A 210 -13.86 6.62 9.95
CA GLY A 210 -12.78 5.65 10.16
C GLY A 210 -11.39 6.10 9.71
N SER A 211 -11.25 7.35 9.28
CA SER A 211 -9.97 7.85 8.76
C SER A 211 -8.89 7.94 9.85
N ASN A 212 -7.70 7.40 9.53
CA ASN A 212 -6.52 7.51 10.39
C ASN A 212 -5.78 8.86 10.24
N ARG A 213 -6.33 9.80 9.50
CA ARG A 213 -5.75 11.13 9.36
C ARG A 213 -5.76 11.85 10.69
N ARG A 214 -4.66 12.54 11.02
CA ARG A 214 -4.52 13.41 12.18
C ARG A 214 -4.79 14.84 11.73
N VAL A 215 -5.87 15.43 12.26
CA VAL A 215 -6.37 16.75 11.91
C VAL A 215 -6.44 17.67 13.14
N TRP A 216 -6.65 18.95 12.91
CA TRP A 216 -6.85 19.93 13.95
C TRP A 216 -8.34 20.02 14.34
N TRP A 217 -8.55 20.10 15.64
CA TRP A 217 -9.87 20.25 16.27
C TRP A 217 -9.87 21.49 17.15
N ARG A 218 -11.00 22.18 17.22
CA ARG A 218 -11.22 23.33 18.10
C ARG A 218 -12.39 22.99 19.03
N CYS A 219 -12.16 22.93 20.35
CA CYS A 219 -13.24 22.70 21.29
C CYS A 219 -14.04 23.99 21.57
N GLU A 220 -15.16 23.85 22.25
CA GLU A 220 -16.05 24.98 22.62
C GLU A 220 -15.35 26.08 23.42
N LYS A 221 -14.30 25.74 24.20
CA LYS A 221 -13.45 26.68 24.92
C LYS A 221 -12.35 27.33 24.05
N GLY A 222 -12.36 27.08 22.73
CA GLY A 222 -11.39 27.65 21.80
C GLY A 222 -10.04 26.94 21.72
N HIS A 223 -9.81 25.87 22.52
CA HIS A 223 -8.52 25.15 22.46
C HIS A 223 -8.36 24.40 21.16
N SER A 224 -7.27 24.65 20.45
CA SER A 224 -6.91 24.00 19.22
C SER A 224 -5.92 22.87 19.48
N TYR A 225 -6.22 21.64 19.00
CA TYR A 225 -5.39 20.45 19.24
C TYR A 225 -5.47 19.46 18.07
N ARG A 226 -4.47 18.58 17.96
CA ARG A 226 -4.44 17.54 16.93
C ARG A 226 -4.85 16.19 17.48
N ALA A 227 -5.78 15.52 16.79
CA ALA A 227 -6.17 14.15 17.09
C ALA A 227 -6.53 13.40 15.80
N VAL A 228 -6.48 12.06 15.86
CA VAL A 228 -6.88 11.17 14.76
C VAL A 228 -8.40 11.11 14.69
N ILE A 229 -8.97 11.21 13.47
CA ILE A 229 -10.43 11.23 13.26
C ILE A 229 -11.07 9.98 13.85
N ALA A 230 -10.58 8.78 13.49
CA ALA A 230 -11.13 7.52 13.98
C ALA A 230 -11.14 7.42 15.50
N GLN A 231 -10.09 7.92 16.20
CA GLN A 231 -10.03 7.92 17.66
C GLN A 231 -11.06 8.87 18.28
N ARG A 232 -11.27 10.04 17.66
CA ARG A 232 -12.29 10.99 18.09
C ARG A 232 -13.69 10.38 18.01
N VAL A 233 -13.99 9.68 16.90
CA VAL A 233 -15.30 9.06 16.66
C VAL A 233 -15.52 7.84 17.55
N GLN A 234 -14.54 6.91 17.59
CA GLN A 234 -14.71 5.62 18.26
C GLN A 234 -14.60 5.71 19.80
N ARG A 235 -13.71 6.57 20.31
CA ARG A 235 -13.44 6.69 21.74
C ARG A 235 -14.14 7.86 22.42
N GLY A 236 -14.70 8.78 21.64
CA GLY A 236 -15.25 10.01 22.17
C GLY A 236 -14.20 10.93 22.80
N ASP A 237 -12.92 10.74 22.48
CA ASP A 237 -11.82 11.51 23.07
C ASP A 237 -12.00 13.01 22.77
N GLY A 238 -12.26 13.80 23.83
CA GLY A 238 -12.40 15.25 23.74
C GLY A 238 -11.05 16.00 23.75
N CYS A 239 -11.14 17.30 23.98
CA CYS A 239 -10.00 18.18 24.10
C CYS A 239 -9.04 17.70 25.23
N PRO A 240 -7.75 17.45 24.94
CA PRO A 240 -6.81 16.96 25.93
C PRO A 240 -6.50 17.99 27.03
N TYR A 241 -6.69 19.27 26.75
CA TYR A 241 -6.51 20.37 27.71
C TYR A 241 -7.70 20.43 28.67
N CYS A 242 -8.93 20.40 28.16
CA CYS A 242 -10.15 20.35 29.00
C CYS A 242 -10.19 19.09 29.87
N ALA A 243 -9.67 17.97 29.37
CA ALA A 243 -9.59 16.71 30.09
C ALA A 243 -8.34 16.60 31.00
N ASN A 244 -7.57 17.65 31.19
CA ASN A 244 -6.32 17.69 31.96
C ASN A 244 -5.27 16.63 31.58
N ARG A 245 -5.37 16.05 30.36
CA ARG A 245 -4.39 15.08 29.83
C ARG A 245 -3.13 15.75 29.28
N LYS A 246 -3.23 17.03 28.90
CA LYS A 246 -2.11 17.87 28.46
C LYS A 246 -2.19 19.20 29.17
N VAL A 247 -1.02 19.74 29.52
CA VAL A 247 -0.92 21.09 30.06
C VAL A 247 -1.07 22.14 28.96
N LEU A 248 -1.78 23.20 29.29
CA LEU A 248 -1.87 24.44 28.52
C LEU A 248 -1.61 25.59 29.49
N PRO A 249 -0.46 26.27 29.39
CA PRO A 249 -0.15 27.42 30.23
C PRO A 249 -1.24 28.49 30.17
N GLY A 250 -1.60 29.06 31.32
CA GLY A 250 -2.69 30.02 31.45
C GLY A 250 -4.10 29.42 31.48
N PHE A 251 -4.24 28.08 31.42
CA PHE A 251 -5.55 27.44 31.45
C PHE A 251 -5.66 26.33 32.52
N ASN A 252 -4.88 25.25 32.41
CA ASN A 252 -4.98 24.08 33.29
C ASN A 252 -3.63 23.72 33.92
N ASP A 253 -2.65 24.58 33.80
CA ASP A 253 -1.38 24.43 34.50
C ASP A 253 -1.56 24.65 36.01
N LEU A 254 -0.59 24.19 36.81
CA LEU A 254 -0.65 24.26 38.25
C LEU A 254 -0.64 25.72 38.78
N ALA A 255 0.10 26.62 38.09
CA ALA A 255 0.15 28.03 38.52
C ALA A 255 -1.22 28.69 38.35
N THR A 256 -1.95 28.38 37.30
CA THR A 256 -3.30 28.92 37.03
C THR A 256 -4.37 28.17 37.82
N ALA A 257 -4.35 26.83 37.86
CA ALA A 257 -5.40 26.03 38.48
C ALA A 257 -5.33 25.97 40.00
N ALA A 258 -4.13 26.11 40.58
CA ALA A 258 -3.92 26.05 42.03
C ALA A 258 -2.82 27.00 42.50
N PRO A 259 -3.01 28.32 42.41
CA PRO A 259 -1.97 29.32 42.65
C PRO A 259 -1.40 29.29 44.05
N LEU A 260 -2.21 28.99 45.06
CA LEU A 260 -1.76 28.89 46.47
C LEU A 260 -0.82 27.67 46.64
N VAL A 261 -1.05 26.59 45.95
CA VAL A 261 -0.17 25.42 45.97
C VAL A 261 1.09 25.69 45.16
N ALA A 262 0.97 26.37 44.02
CA ALA A 262 2.10 26.74 43.17
C ALA A 262 3.10 27.65 43.91
N LYS A 263 2.64 28.53 44.79
CA LYS A 263 3.54 29.39 45.64
C LYS A 263 4.44 28.57 46.57
N GLN A 264 4.12 27.30 46.83
CA GLN A 264 4.96 26.40 47.63
C GLN A 264 5.94 25.58 46.79
N TRP A 265 6.01 25.83 45.49
CA TRP A 265 6.96 25.20 44.60
C TRP A 265 8.39 25.57 44.95
N HIS A 266 9.27 24.57 45.12
CA HIS A 266 10.66 24.87 45.47
C HIS A 266 11.41 25.37 44.21
N GLU A 267 11.95 26.55 44.29
CA GLU A 267 12.50 27.30 43.12
C GLU A 267 13.65 26.56 42.43
N THR A 268 14.55 25.93 43.20
CA THR A 268 15.79 25.35 42.66
C THR A 268 15.76 23.82 42.54
N LEU A 269 15.14 23.08 43.47
CA LEU A 269 15.20 21.63 43.54
C LEU A 269 14.38 20.91 42.46
N ASN A 270 13.52 21.62 41.73
CA ASN A 270 12.74 21.11 40.65
C ASN A 270 13.45 21.26 39.26
N GLY A 271 14.66 21.82 39.23
CA GLY A 271 15.42 22.05 38.01
C GLY A 271 14.62 22.88 36.98
N ALA A 272 14.54 22.42 35.76
CA ALA A 272 13.80 23.11 34.70
C ALA A 272 12.26 22.93 34.76
N LEU A 273 11.74 22.13 35.69
CA LEU A 273 10.30 21.90 35.79
C LEU A 273 9.64 23.03 36.59
N THR A 274 8.67 23.70 35.96
CA THR A 274 7.94 24.83 36.56
C THR A 274 6.46 24.50 36.73
N PRO A 275 5.71 25.25 37.56
CA PRO A 275 4.27 25.03 37.76
C PRO A 275 3.45 25.14 36.48
N GLU A 276 3.88 25.97 35.53
CA GLU A 276 3.22 26.19 34.22
C GLU A 276 3.37 24.97 33.29
N MET A 277 4.33 24.06 33.57
CA MET A 277 4.61 22.87 32.75
C MET A 277 3.84 21.61 33.21
N VAL A 278 3.02 21.72 34.24
CA VAL A 278 2.32 20.57 34.84
C VAL A 278 0.87 20.91 35.15
N THR A 279 -0.01 19.92 35.08
CA THR A 279 -1.41 20.08 35.54
C THR A 279 -1.53 19.75 37.01
N ALA A 280 -2.56 20.26 37.69
CA ALA A 280 -2.87 19.96 39.08
C ALA A 280 -3.06 18.45 39.36
N GLY A 281 -3.52 17.67 38.35
CA GLY A 281 -3.68 16.21 38.42
C GLY A 281 -2.44 15.40 38.08
N SER A 282 -1.28 16.04 37.83
CA SER A 282 -0.05 15.35 37.46
C SER A 282 0.48 14.41 38.50
N GLN A 283 0.83 13.18 38.15
CA GLN A 283 1.48 12.21 39.05
C GLN A 283 2.98 12.45 39.22
N LYS A 284 3.56 13.43 38.56
CA LYS A 284 4.95 13.80 38.72
C LYS A 284 5.20 14.22 40.17
N LYS A 285 6.35 13.83 40.74
CA LYS A 285 6.81 14.28 42.04
C LYS A 285 7.62 15.55 41.90
N ALA A 286 7.28 16.56 42.71
CA ALA A 286 8.00 17.82 42.79
C ALA A 286 8.43 18.10 44.23
N TRP A 287 9.42 18.99 44.39
CA TRP A 287 9.86 19.52 45.66
C TRP A 287 9.01 20.74 46.03
N TRP A 288 8.64 20.81 47.28
CA TRP A 288 7.77 21.83 47.84
C TRP A 288 8.44 22.47 49.06
N GLN A 289 8.14 23.73 49.33
CA GLN A 289 8.57 24.46 50.49
C GLN A 289 7.40 25.18 51.15
N CYS A 290 7.15 24.94 52.43
CA CYS A 290 6.09 25.64 53.16
C CYS A 290 6.61 26.99 53.69
N SER A 291 5.70 27.83 54.20
CA SER A 291 6.03 29.13 54.81
C SER A 291 6.97 29.06 56.01
N TYR A 292 7.08 27.88 56.67
CA TYR A 292 8.03 27.66 57.74
C TYR A 292 9.40 27.12 57.28
N GLY A 293 9.65 27.10 55.95
CA GLY A 293 10.92 26.69 55.37
C GLY A 293 11.11 25.17 55.24
N HIS A 294 10.14 24.31 55.65
CA HIS A 294 10.28 22.87 55.50
C HIS A 294 10.22 22.48 54.03
N VAL A 295 11.17 21.64 53.60
CA VAL A 295 11.27 21.15 52.23
C VAL A 295 10.92 19.66 52.18
N TRP A 296 10.08 19.26 51.23
CA TRP A 296 9.70 17.85 51.05
C TRP A 296 9.38 17.55 49.59
N LYS A 297 9.37 16.29 49.22
CA LYS A 297 9.01 15.81 47.90
C LYS A 297 7.65 15.10 47.93
N ALA A 298 6.72 15.52 47.07
CA ALA A 298 5.40 14.93 46.97
C ALA A 298 4.87 14.97 45.54
N ALA A 299 3.94 14.06 45.20
CA ALA A 299 3.27 14.09 43.92
C ALA A 299 2.36 15.34 43.80
N ILE A 300 2.32 15.93 42.59
CA ILE A 300 1.55 17.15 42.36
C ILE A 300 0.06 16.93 42.64
N TYR A 301 -0.50 15.82 42.16
CA TYR A 301 -1.93 15.50 42.37
C TYR A 301 -2.30 15.39 43.88
N SER A 302 -1.41 14.90 44.72
CA SER A 302 -1.67 14.81 46.17
C SER A 302 -1.68 16.19 46.86
N ARG A 303 -1.01 17.16 46.27
CA ARG A 303 -0.94 18.55 46.75
C ARG A 303 -2.11 19.39 46.22
N ALA A 304 -2.37 19.32 44.92
CA ALA A 304 -3.32 20.19 44.24
C ALA A 304 -4.64 19.51 43.89
N GLY A 305 -4.74 18.18 44.01
CA GLY A 305 -5.96 17.40 43.79
C GLY A 305 -6.88 17.38 45.01
N VAL A 306 -7.82 16.45 45.04
CA VAL A 306 -8.86 16.31 46.11
C VAL A 306 -8.26 16.17 47.49
N GLN A 307 -7.10 15.52 47.63
CA GLN A 307 -6.50 15.23 48.97
C GLN A 307 -5.84 16.46 49.59
N GLN A 308 -5.42 17.43 48.85
CA GLN A 308 -4.78 18.68 49.30
C GLN A 308 -3.77 18.51 50.47
N CYS A 309 -2.94 17.44 50.40
CA CYS A 309 -2.00 17.11 51.46
C CYS A 309 -1.04 18.27 51.74
N GLY A 310 -0.95 18.74 52.97
CA GLY A 310 -0.05 19.78 53.42
C GLY A 310 1.40 19.32 53.64
N CYS A 311 2.19 20.19 54.29
CA CYS A 311 3.55 19.87 54.73
C CYS A 311 3.53 18.73 55.76
N PRO A 312 4.24 17.61 55.54
CA PRO A 312 4.22 16.48 56.48
C PRO A 312 4.86 16.79 57.81
N VAL A 313 5.82 17.74 57.85
CA VAL A 313 6.44 18.19 59.11
C VAL A 313 5.48 19.03 59.92
N CYS A 314 4.80 20.00 59.31
CA CYS A 314 3.77 20.81 59.97
C CYS A 314 2.59 19.96 60.44
N ALA A 315 2.28 18.86 59.73
CA ALA A 315 1.22 17.91 60.12
C ALA A 315 1.67 16.86 61.15
N GLY A 316 2.88 16.93 61.70
CA GLY A 316 3.42 16.01 62.69
C GLY A 316 3.69 14.57 62.18
N LYS A 317 3.64 14.35 60.86
CA LYS A 317 3.80 13.02 60.25
C LYS A 317 5.27 12.60 60.06
N THR A 318 6.22 13.54 60.13
CA THR A 318 7.66 13.29 60.02
C THR A 318 8.41 14.13 61.04
N LYS A 319 9.45 13.56 61.70
CA LYS A 319 10.32 14.31 62.60
C LYS A 319 11.10 15.37 61.82
N ARG A 320 11.27 16.57 62.41
CA ARG A 320 12.19 17.58 61.86
C ARG A 320 13.57 16.94 61.70
N THR A 321 14.07 16.80 60.48
CA THR A 321 15.51 16.64 60.29
C THR A 321 16.18 17.95 60.68
N LYS A 322 17.04 17.88 61.66
CA LYS A 322 17.89 18.99 62.08
C LYS A 322 18.83 19.41 60.96
#